data_242f618fe4a356b2f9ab760ba3fa12cf
#
_entry.id   242f618fe4a356b2f9ab760ba3fa12cf
#
_cell.length_a   1.000
_cell.length_b   1.000
_cell.length_c   1.000
_cell.angle_alpha   90.00
_cell.angle_beta   90.00
_cell.angle_gamma   90.00
#
_symmetry.space_group_name_H-M   'P 1'
#
loop_
_entity.id
_entity.type
_entity.pdbx_description
1 polymer ?
#
loop_
_entity_poly.entity_id
_entity_poly.type
_entity_poly.pdbx_seq_one_letter_code
_entity_poly.pdbx_strand_id
1 'polypeptide(L)'
;MLRPAEAADRAAVEAICIATGDDGLDASGRYDHPELLAHLWASPHLVADPALATIVEDQHGPAGYLVAAADTLAFERWCEQHWWPELRQRYPLDTALRETDRELVRLVHAPESTPASLAERYPAHLHINLLPRLQRVGVGRALIGRLTAQLRSRGAAGVHLGVSPTNEPAIGFYRHIGFDPAAVEPDGGLIMVLSLI
;
A
#
# COMPACT_ATOMS: atom_id res chain seq x y z
N MET A 1 5.78 16.39 10.11
CA MET A 1 5.28 17.26 8.99
C MET A 1 4.84 16.36 7.83
N LEU A 2 3.83 16.78 7.04
CA LEU A 2 3.43 16.07 5.81
C LEU A 2 4.03 16.81 4.61
N ARG A 3 4.71 16.10 3.72
CA ARG A 3 5.22 16.63 2.47
C ARG A 3 5.01 15.67 1.29
N PRO A 4 5.01 16.14 0.03
CA PRO A 4 5.09 15.25 -1.12
C PRO A 4 6.32 14.34 -1.03
N ALA A 5 6.19 13.12 -1.55
CA ALA A 5 7.34 12.24 -1.69
C ALA A 5 8.25 12.68 -2.85
N GLU A 6 9.54 12.43 -2.69
CA GLU A 6 10.57 12.64 -3.69
C GLU A 6 11.25 11.30 -4.05
N ALA A 7 11.94 11.22 -5.17
CA ALA A 7 12.62 9.99 -5.57
C ALA A 7 13.65 9.49 -4.52
N ALA A 8 14.25 10.42 -3.78
CA ALA A 8 15.19 10.11 -2.70
C ALA A 8 14.56 9.42 -1.49
N ASP A 9 13.22 9.49 -1.33
CA ASP A 9 12.52 8.87 -0.21
C ASP A 9 12.35 7.36 -0.35
N ARG A 10 12.64 6.80 -1.51
CA ARG A 10 12.41 5.37 -1.78
C ARG A 10 12.98 4.47 -0.69
N ALA A 11 14.23 4.66 -0.31
CA ALA A 11 14.87 3.84 0.72
C ALA A 11 14.16 3.97 2.09
N ALA A 12 13.69 5.17 2.44
CA ALA A 12 12.96 5.38 3.68
C ALA A 12 11.57 4.72 3.64
N VAL A 13 10.86 4.81 2.52
CA VAL A 13 9.58 4.14 2.31
C VAL A 13 9.72 2.62 2.41
N GLU A 14 10.75 2.04 1.77
CA GLU A 14 11.04 0.61 1.84
C GLU A 14 11.35 0.18 3.28
N ALA A 15 12.17 0.93 4.01
CA ALA A 15 12.48 0.64 5.41
C ALA A 15 11.24 0.73 6.32
N ILE A 16 10.37 1.73 6.13
CA ILE A 16 9.12 1.87 6.89
C ILE A 16 8.15 0.74 6.54
N CYS A 17 8.05 0.35 5.26
CA CYS A 17 7.22 -0.77 4.83
C CYS A 17 7.59 -2.05 5.57
N ILE A 18 8.88 -2.37 5.64
CA ILE A 18 9.40 -3.54 6.34
C ILE A 18 9.15 -3.44 7.86
N ALA A 19 9.45 -2.29 8.45
CA ALA A 19 9.29 -2.06 9.89
C ALA A 19 7.82 -2.07 10.37
N THR A 20 6.86 -2.15 9.46
CA THR A 20 5.42 -2.17 9.76
C THR A 20 4.66 -3.23 8.97
N GLY A 21 5.38 -4.13 8.28
CA GLY A 21 4.81 -5.08 7.33
C GLY A 21 4.15 -6.31 7.94
N ASP A 22 4.18 -6.46 9.27
CA ASP A 22 3.52 -7.53 10.01
C ASP A 22 2.36 -6.95 10.84
N ASP A 23 1.24 -6.63 10.16
CA ASP A 23 0.05 -6.01 10.80
C ASP A 23 0.40 -4.76 11.62
N GLY A 24 1.34 -3.96 11.16
CA GLY A 24 1.84 -2.77 11.84
C GLY A 24 3.05 -3.01 12.75
N LEU A 25 3.54 -4.25 12.84
CA LEU A 25 4.75 -4.66 13.53
C LEU A 25 5.91 -4.87 12.57
N ASP A 26 7.13 -5.01 13.09
CA ASP A 26 8.33 -5.23 12.32
C ASP A 26 8.35 -6.62 11.66
N ALA A 27 8.43 -6.64 10.34
CA ALA A 27 8.48 -7.84 9.52
C ALA A 27 9.91 -8.28 9.14
N SER A 28 10.96 -7.55 9.53
CA SER A 28 12.34 -7.80 9.07
C SER A 28 12.85 -9.21 9.37
N GLY A 29 12.41 -9.81 10.47
CA GLY A 29 12.79 -11.19 10.86
C GLY A 29 11.96 -12.29 10.23
N ARG A 30 10.91 -11.99 9.47
CA ARG A 30 9.98 -12.98 8.90
C ARG A 30 10.39 -13.49 7.53
N TYR A 31 11.20 -12.72 6.80
CA TYR A 31 11.58 -12.94 5.41
C TYR A 31 13.10 -13.01 5.25
N ASP A 32 13.57 -13.75 4.26
CA ASP A 32 14.96 -13.69 3.80
C ASP A 32 15.15 -12.47 2.87
N HIS A 33 14.06 -12.07 2.17
CA HIS A 33 13.99 -10.93 1.27
C HIS A 33 12.86 -9.95 1.68
N PRO A 34 12.97 -9.26 2.84
CA PRO A 34 11.92 -8.38 3.34
C PRO A 34 11.62 -7.20 2.41
N GLU A 35 12.55 -6.83 1.51
CA GLU A 35 12.33 -5.81 0.50
C GLU A 35 11.20 -6.14 -0.49
N LEU A 36 10.83 -7.43 -0.63
CA LEU A 36 9.68 -7.85 -1.44
C LEU A 36 8.37 -7.20 -0.97
N LEU A 37 8.22 -6.96 0.34
CA LEU A 37 7.06 -6.25 0.88
C LEU A 37 6.90 -4.85 0.23
N ALA A 38 7.98 -4.10 0.19
CA ALA A 38 7.96 -2.77 -0.42
C ALA A 38 7.81 -2.83 -1.94
N HIS A 39 8.42 -3.82 -2.59
CA HIS A 39 8.28 -4.03 -4.04
C HIS A 39 6.85 -4.35 -4.46
N LEU A 40 6.06 -4.98 -3.60
CA LEU A 40 4.66 -5.30 -3.85
C LEU A 40 3.74 -4.11 -3.54
N TRP A 41 3.92 -3.45 -2.38
CA TRP A 41 2.88 -2.57 -1.83
C TRP A 41 3.28 -1.09 -1.68
N ALA A 42 4.53 -0.70 -1.96
CA ALA A 42 4.96 0.68 -1.77
C ALA A 42 5.71 1.28 -2.94
N SER A 43 6.84 0.68 -3.32
CA SER A 43 7.78 1.25 -4.30
C SER A 43 7.17 1.49 -5.70
N PRO A 44 6.32 0.61 -6.27
CA PRO A 44 5.76 0.86 -7.59
C PRO A 44 4.90 2.12 -7.64
N HIS A 45 4.17 2.45 -6.58
CA HIS A 45 3.36 3.67 -6.50
C HIS A 45 4.20 4.95 -6.53
N LEU A 46 5.37 4.94 -5.87
CA LEU A 46 6.31 6.08 -5.91
C LEU A 46 6.82 6.35 -7.32
N VAL A 47 6.94 5.31 -8.15
CA VAL A 47 7.45 5.44 -9.52
C VAL A 47 6.32 5.78 -10.48
N ALA A 48 5.16 5.13 -10.35
CA ALA A 48 4.03 5.29 -11.27
C ALA A 48 3.31 6.65 -11.11
N ASP A 49 3.04 7.08 -9.87
CA ASP A 49 2.37 8.37 -9.59
C ASP A 49 2.91 9.01 -8.30
N PRO A 50 4.12 9.58 -8.31
CA PRO A 50 4.70 10.23 -7.13
C PRO A 50 3.87 11.40 -6.59
N ALA A 51 2.97 11.98 -7.40
CA ALA A 51 2.10 13.07 -6.96
C ALA A 51 1.03 12.62 -5.94
N LEU A 52 0.71 11.33 -5.88
CA LEU A 52 -0.17 10.73 -4.86
C LEU A 52 0.60 10.10 -3.70
N ALA A 53 1.91 10.30 -3.64
CA ALA A 53 2.73 9.83 -2.53
C ALA A 53 3.01 10.97 -1.53
N THR A 54 2.83 10.67 -0.25
CA THR A 54 3.07 11.63 0.85
C THR A 54 3.95 10.98 1.90
N ILE A 55 5.00 11.70 2.32
CA ILE A 55 5.88 11.31 3.43
C ILE A 55 5.46 12.04 4.69
N VAL A 56 5.53 11.33 5.80
CA VAL A 56 5.42 11.88 7.15
C VAL A 56 6.80 11.94 7.78
N GLU A 57 7.18 13.11 8.23
CA GLU A 57 8.44 13.33 8.94
C GLU A 57 8.20 13.81 10.37
N ASP A 58 9.03 13.33 11.27
CA ASP A 58 9.20 13.85 12.61
C ASP A 58 10.64 14.37 12.82
N GLN A 59 11.03 14.63 14.05
CA GLN A 59 12.38 15.10 14.41
C GLN A 59 13.50 14.09 14.11
N HIS A 60 13.15 12.84 13.80
CA HIS A 60 14.08 11.76 13.46
C HIS A 60 14.09 11.43 11.96
N GLY A 61 13.39 12.22 11.13
CA GLY A 61 13.28 12.02 9.69
C GLY A 61 11.98 11.31 9.28
N PRO A 62 11.96 10.64 8.10
CA PRO A 62 10.81 9.92 7.62
C PRO A 62 10.34 8.85 8.61
N ALA A 63 9.06 8.85 8.92
CA ALA A 63 8.45 7.98 9.94
C ALA A 63 7.11 7.37 9.50
N GLY A 64 6.65 7.69 8.31
CA GLY A 64 5.47 7.13 7.72
C GLY A 64 5.30 7.59 6.28
N TYR A 65 4.44 6.91 5.57
CA TYR A 65 4.07 7.28 4.21
C TYR A 65 2.62 6.90 3.91
N LEU A 66 2.07 7.54 2.90
CA LEU A 66 0.91 7.10 2.16
C LEU A 66 1.27 7.12 0.67
N VAL A 67 0.96 6.05 -0.05
CA VAL A 67 1.07 5.93 -1.50
C VAL A 67 -0.27 5.48 -2.07
N ALA A 68 -0.58 5.90 -3.29
CA ALA A 68 -1.86 5.57 -3.91
C ALA A 68 -1.77 5.54 -5.43
N ALA A 69 -2.77 4.93 -6.05
CA ALA A 69 -3.06 5.05 -7.47
C ALA A 69 -4.49 5.61 -7.65
N ALA A 70 -4.67 6.53 -8.59
CA ALA A 70 -5.99 7.10 -8.89
C ALA A 70 -6.87 6.17 -9.73
N ASP A 71 -6.26 5.29 -10.50
CA ASP A 71 -6.90 4.25 -11.33
C ASP A 71 -6.14 2.94 -11.16
N THR A 72 -6.72 2.03 -10.37
CA THR A 72 -6.12 0.74 -10.03
C THR A 72 -5.83 -0.11 -11.25
N LEU A 73 -6.77 -0.21 -12.20
CA LEU A 73 -6.58 -1.04 -13.38
C LEU A 73 -5.50 -0.47 -14.32
N ALA A 74 -5.38 0.84 -14.41
CA ALA A 74 -4.29 1.48 -15.14
C ALA A 74 -2.94 1.23 -14.46
N PHE A 75 -2.89 1.30 -13.14
CA PHE A 75 -1.71 1.01 -12.33
C PHE A 75 -1.28 -0.45 -12.46
N GLU A 76 -2.19 -1.41 -12.37
CA GLU A 76 -1.90 -2.85 -12.55
C GLU A 76 -1.30 -3.12 -13.94
N ARG A 77 -1.88 -2.54 -15.01
CA ARG A 77 -1.31 -2.63 -16.37
C ARG A 77 0.08 -2.02 -16.45
N TRP A 78 0.31 -0.88 -15.80
CA TRP A 78 1.63 -0.25 -15.74
C TRP A 78 2.65 -1.14 -15.03
N CYS A 79 2.27 -1.72 -13.89
CA CYS A 79 3.14 -2.66 -13.16
C CYS A 79 3.50 -3.88 -14.02
N GLU A 80 2.54 -4.44 -14.76
CA GLU A 80 2.79 -5.59 -15.65
C GLU A 80 3.80 -5.27 -16.75
N GLN A 81 3.80 -4.06 -17.25
CA GLN A 81 4.67 -3.62 -18.34
C GLN A 81 6.05 -3.13 -17.88
N HIS A 82 6.14 -2.50 -16.69
CA HIS A 82 7.31 -1.73 -16.30
C HIS A 82 7.92 -2.13 -14.95
N TRP A 83 7.20 -2.86 -14.09
CA TRP A 83 7.65 -3.15 -12.74
C TRP A 83 7.95 -4.64 -12.52
N TRP A 84 7.00 -5.51 -12.80
CA TRP A 84 7.14 -6.96 -12.57
C TRP A 84 8.20 -7.64 -13.41
N PRO A 85 8.49 -7.29 -14.70
CA PRO A 85 9.46 -8.01 -15.51
C PRO A 85 10.86 -8.07 -14.90
N GLU A 86 11.34 -6.98 -14.30
CA GLU A 86 12.65 -6.95 -13.62
C GLU A 86 12.64 -7.80 -12.34
N LEU A 87 11.57 -7.69 -11.53
CA LEU A 87 11.45 -8.46 -10.30
C LEU A 87 11.32 -9.97 -10.55
N ARG A 88 10.61 -10.38 -11.60
CA ARG A 88 10.51 -11.79 -12.01
C ARG A 88 11.87 -12.39 -12.39
N GLN A 89 12.74 -11.59 -12.99
CA GLN A 89 14.12 -12.01 -13.28
C GLN A 89 14.96 -12.10 -12.00
N ARG A 90 14.78 -11.15 -11.08
CA ARG A 90 15.53 -11.09 -9.82
C ARG A 90 15.10 -12.18 -8.83
N TYR A 91 13.82 -12.54 -8.82
CA TYR A 91 13.23 -13.54 -7.92
C TYR A 91 12.53 -14.65 -8.70
N PRO A 92 13.29 -15.61 -9.29
CA PRO A 92 12.71 -16.74 -10.02
C PRO A 92 11.92 -17.66 -9.08
N LEU A 93 10.86 -18.30 -9.60
CA LEU A 93 9.98 -19.20 -8.83
C LEU A 93 10.66 -20.43 -8.23
N ASP A 94 11.76 -20.87 -8.82
CA ASP A 94 12.55 -22.02 -8.38
C ASP A 94 13.63 -21.70 -7.34
N THR A 95 13.74 -20.45 -6.93
CA THR A 95 14.68 -20.04 -5.87
C THR A 95 14.29 -20.70 -4.55
N ALA A 96 15.29 -21.29 -3.86
CA ALA A 96 15.10 -21.86 -2.52
C ALA A 96 14.94 -20.72 -1.49
N LEU A 97 13.72 -20.50 -1.06
CA LEU A 97 13.32 -19.42 -0.12
C LEU A 97 12.52 -20.01 1.04
N ARG A 98 12.38 -19.25 2.12
CA ARG A 98 11.35 -19.52 3.14
C ARG A 98 9.96 -19.53 2.50
N GLU A 99 8.99 -20.21 3.14
CA GLU A 99 7.61 -20.23 2.61
C GLU A 99 7.01 -18.83 2.51
N THR A 100 7.28 -17.97 3.50
CA THR A 100 6.86 -16.57 3.50
C THR A 100 7.35 -15.79 2.28
N ASP A 101 8.62 -15.98 1.90
CA ASP A 101 9.18 -15.34 0.70
C ASP A 101 8.60 -15.93 -0.59
N ARG A 102 8.37 -17.28 -0.61
CA ARG A 102 7.72 -17.93 -1.76
C ARG A 102 6.33 -17.38 -2.04
N GLU A 103 5.57 -17.05 -1.00
CA GLU A 103 4.25 -16.40 -1.16
C GLU A 103 4.39 -15.02 -1.83
N LEU A 104 5.34 -14.19 -1.38
CA LEU A 104 5.59 -12.89 -2.00
C LEU A 104 6.11 -13.01 -3.44
N VAL A 105 7.00 -13.99 -3.71
CA VAL A 105 7.48 -14.24 -5.07
C VAL A 105 6.35 -14.71 -6.00
N ARG A 106 5.41 -15.54 -5.50
CA ARG A 106 4.21 -15.90 -6.28
C ARG A 106 3.40 -14.68 -6.68
N LEU A 107 3.21 -13.71 -5.76
CA LEU A 107 2.51 -12.45 -6.07
C LEU A 107 3.25 -11.61 -7.12
N VAL A 108 4.59 -11.62 -7.15
CA VAL A 108 5.36 -10.95 -8.22
C VAL A 108 5.11 -11.61 -9.58
N HIS A 109 5.01 -12.95 -9.62
CA HIS A 109 4.81 -13.71 -10.86
C HIS A 109 3.36 -13.79 -11.32
N ALA A 110 2.42 -13.80 -10.39
CA ALA A 110 0.98 -13.83 -10.63
C ALA A 110 0.28 -12.84 -9.67
N PRO A 111 0.42 -11.53 -9.92
CA PRO A 111 -0.22 -10.52 -9.10
C PRO A 111 -1.74 -10.67 -9.15
N GLU A 112 -2.39 -10.41 -8.04
CA GLU A 112 -3.83 -10.38 -7.97
C GLU A 112 -4.37 -9.21 -8.78
N SER A 113 -5.49 -9.43 -9.45
CA SER A 113 -6.17 -8.39 -10.23
C SER A 113 -7.40 -7.91 -9.47
N THR A 114 -7.56 -6.61 -9.38
CA THR A 114 -8.74 -6.00 -8.77
C THR A 114 -9.99 -6.32 -9.59
N PRO A 115 -11.07 -6.84 -8.98
CA PRO A 115 -12.32 -7.09 -9.69
C PRO A 115 -12.85 -5.82 -10.37
N ALA A 116 -13.24 -5.93 -11.65
CA ALA A 116 -13.72 -4.79 -12.43
C ALA A 116 -14.89 -4.06 -11.74
N SER A 117 -15.81 -4.80 -11.09
CA SER A 117 -16.93 -4.23 -10.35
C SER A 117 -16.51 -3.40 -9.13
N LEU A 118 -15.37 -3.70 -8.50
CA LEU A 118 -14.80 -2.90 -7.43
C LEU A 118 -14.15 -1.64 -8.00
N ALA A 119 -13.28 -1.79 -9.01
CA ALA A 119 -12.57 -0.69 -9.64
C ALA A 119 -13.52 0.32 -10.33
N GLU A 120 -14.65 -0.12 -10.86
CA GLU A 120 -15.65 0.74 -11.47
C GLU A 120 -16.27 1.73 -10.46
N ARG A 121 -16.51 1.28 -9.23
CA ARG A 121 -17.11 2.10 -8.16
C ARG A 121 -16.08 2.81 -7.31
N TYR A 122 -14.92 2.20 -7.09
CA TYR A 122 -13.83 2.70 -6.25
C TYR A 122 -12.51 2.58 -7.01
N PRO A 123 -12.29 3.43 -8.04
CA PRO A 123 -11.18 3.28 -8.98
C PRO A 123 -9.80 3.45 -8.34
N ALA A 124 -9.69 4.23 -7.26
CA ALA A 124 -8.42 4.46 -6.59
C ALA A 124 -8.14 3.41 -5.51
N HIS A 125 -6.85 3.16 -5.24
CA HIS A 125 -6.44 2.40 -4.05
C HIS A 125 -5.26 3.06 -3.34
N LEU A 126 -4.99 2.63 -2.11
CA LEU A 126 -3.92 3.19 -1.28
C LEU A 126 -3.22 2.15 -0.40
N HIS A 127 -1.97 2.48 -0.03
CA HIS A 127 -1.27 1.88 1.10
C HIS A 127 -0.77 2.97 2.04
N ILE A 128 -0.86 2.71 3.36
CA ILE A 128 -0.41 3.65 4.40
C ILE A 128 0.30 2.88 5.50
N ASN A 129 1.52 3.31 5.80
CA ASN A 129 2.33 2.73 6.85
C ASN A 129 2.88 3.85 7.76
N LEU A 130 2.69 3.69 9.06
CA LEU A 130 3.14 4.61 10.09
C LEU A 130 3.93 3.86 11.14
N LEU A 131 5.15 4.31 11.43
CA LEU A 131 5.90 3.77 12.56
C LEU A 131 5.10 3.96 13.87
N PRO A 132 5.26 3.07 14.86
CA PRO A 132 4.44 3.08 16.09
C PRO A 132 4.33 4.44 16.77
N ARG A 133 5.39 5.24 16.74
CA ARG A 133 5.42 6.58 17.35
C ARG A 133 4.52 7.63 16.69
N LEU A 134 4.05 7.35 15.45
CA LEU A 134 3.11 8.22 14.72
C LEU A 134 1.68 7.69 14.71
N GLN A 135 1.44 6.54 15.31
CA GLN A 135 0.11 5.97 15.38
C GLN A 135 -0.73 6.64 16.48
N ARG A 136 -2.05 6.69 16.29
CA ARG A 136 -3.03 7.22 17.25
C ARG A 136 -2.88 8.72 17.62
N VAL A 137 -2.05 9.46 16.87
CA VAL A 137 -1.85 10.92 17.06
C VAL A 137 -2.50 11.76 15.95
N GLY A 138 -3.42 11.18 15.18
CA GLY A 138 -4.19 11.88 14.13
C GLY A 138 -3.51 11.95 12.75
N VAL A 139 -2.27 11.49 12.61
CA VAL A 139 -1.50 11.53 11.36
C VAL A 139 -2.19 10.74 10.23
N GLY A 140 -2.68 9.53 10.52
CA GLY A 140 -3.40 8.72 9.52
C GLY A 140 -4.63 9.44 8.95
N ARG A 141 -5.43 10.10 9.80
CA ARG A 141 -6.58 10.91 9.36
C ARG A 141 -6.13 12.06 8.44
N ALA A 142 -5.05 12.74 8.78
CA ALA A 142 -4.52 13.84 7.98
C ALA A 142 -4.05 13.36 6.61
N LEU A 143 -3.38 12.21 6.53
CA LEU A 143 -2.94 11.58 5.28
C LEU A 143 -4.13 11.21 4.39
N ILE A 144 -5.13 10.50 4.93
CA ILE A 144 -6.33 10.11 4.18
C ILE A 144 -7.10 11.35 3.73
N GLY A 145 -7.24 12.37 4.59
CA GLY A 145 -7.88 13.63 4.21
C GLY A 145 -7.18 14.35 3.05
N ARG A 146 -5.84 14.37 3.04
CA ARG A 146 -5.05 14.90 1.93
C ARG A 146 -5.26 14.10 0.65
N LEU A 147 -5.14 12.77 0.72
CA LEU A 147 -5.35 11.89 -0.43
C LEU A 147 -6.75 12.04 -1.01
N THR A 148 -7.80 12.00 -0.19
CA THR A 148 -9.19 12.10 -0.67
C THR A 148 -9.47 13.43 -1.35
N ALA A 149 -8.87 14.53 -0.88
CA ALA A 149 -8.95 15.83 -1.56
C ALA A 149 -8.27 15.79 -2.94
N GLN A 150 -7.08 15.17 -3.04
CA GLN A 150 -6.36 14.99 -4.32
C GLN A 150 -7.15 14.10 -5.29
N LEU A 151 -7.71 12.98 -4.81
CA LEU A 151 -8.51 12.06 -5.63
C LEU A 151 -9.78 12.72 -6.15
N ARG A 152 -10.50 13.48 -5.30
CA ARG A 152 -11.66 14.26 -5.73
C ARG A 152 -11.31 15.28 -6.82
N SER A 153 -10.17 15.96 -6.70
CA SER A 153 -9.71 16.92 -7.73
C SER A 153 -9.37 16.24 -9.06
N ARG A 154 -9.09 14.94 -9.05
CA ARG A 154 -8.87 14.11 -10.25
C ARG A 154 -10.16 13.41 -10.74
N GLY A 155 -11.29 13.63 -10.08
CA GLY A 155 -12.59 13.05 -10.46
C GLY A 155 -12.79 11.59 -10.06
N ALA A 156 -11.97 11.05 -9.14
CA ALA A 156 -12.15 9.68 -8.67
C ALA A 156 -13.45 9.56 -7.84
N ALA A 157 -14.28 8.56 -8.16
CA ALA A 157 -15.56 8.33 -7.50
C ALA A 157 -15.42 7.69 -6.11
N GLY A 158 -14.33 6.98 -5.87
CA GLY A 158 -14.07 6.30 -4.61
C GLY A 158 -12.66 5.75 -4.51
N VAL A 159 -12.32 5.27 -3.33
CA VAL A 159 -11.03 4.63 -3.02
C VAL A 159 -11.28 3.35 -2.22
N HIS A 160 -10.45 2.33 -2.48
CA HIS A 160 -10.44 1.08 -1.73
C HIS A 160 -9.06 0.79 -1.15
N LEU A 161 -9.01 -0.16 -0.24
CA LEU A 161 -7.78 -0.74 0.29
C LEU A 161 -8.04 -2.17 0.77
N GLY A 162 -6.98 -2.99 0.78
CA GLY A 162 -6.96 -4.27 1.47
C GLY A 162 -6.41 -4.10 2.89
N VAL A 163 -6.95 -4.86 3.84
CA VAL A 163 -6.42 -4.92 5.21
C VAL A 163 -6.52 -6.34 5.74
N SER A 164 -5.46 -6.80 6.43
CA SER A 164 -5.46 -8.11 7.08
C SER A 164 -6.62 -8.21 8.08
N PRO A 165 -7.37 -9.34 8.10
CA PRO A 165 -8.48 -9.55 9.01
C PRO A 165 -8.04 -9.59 10.48
N THR A 166 -6.75 -9.83 10.73
CA THR A 166 -6.14 -9.83 12.07
C THR A 166 -5.69 -8.45 12.53
N ASN A 167 -5.60 -7.47 11.61
CA ASN A 167 -5.24 -6.08 11.94
C ASN A 167 -6.46 -5.28 12.45
N GLU A 168 -7.03 -5.72 13.58
CA GLU A 168 -8.18 -5.04 14.20
C GLU A 168 -7.97 -3.52 14.44
N PRO A 169 -6.76 -3.04 14.86
CA PRO A 169 -6.52 -1.62 15.01
C PRO A 169 -6.69 -0.82 13.71
N ALA A 170 -6.20 -1.35 12.57
CA ALA A 170 -6.36 -0.69 11.27
C ALA A 170 -7.82 -0.72 10.79
N ILE A 171 -8.52 -1.85 10.95
CA ILE A 171 -9.95 -1.97 10.62
C ILE A 171 -10.77 -0.96 11.43
N GLY A 172 -10.52 -0.85 12.73
CA GLY A 172 -11.18 0.12 13.60
C GLY A 172 -10.90 1.56 13.18
N PHE A 173 -9.65 1.87 12.81
CA PHE A 173 -9.27 3.18 12.29
C PHE A 173 -10.02 3.52 10.99
N TYR A 174 -10.02 2.63 9.99
CA TYR A 174 -10.69 2.88 8.71
C TYR A 174 -12.20 3.09 8.88
N ARG A 175 -12.87 2.26 9.70
CA ARG A 175 -14.29 2.47 10.04
C ARG A 175 -14.53 3.83 10.68
N HIS A 176 -13.68 4.24 11.62
CA HIS A 176 -13.80 5.53 12.30
C HIS A 176 -13.66 6.74 11.36
N ILE A 177 -12.94 6.60 10.25
CA ILE A 177 -12.78 7.68 9.26
C ILE A 177 -13.71 7.55 8.04
N GLY A 178 -14.68 6.62 8.09
CA GLY A 178 -15.77 6.52 7.13
C GLY A 178 -15.62 5.47 6.05
N PHE A 179 -14.64 4.55 6.15
CA PHE A 179 -14.58 3.40 5.27
C PHE A 179 -15.57 2.31 5.71
N ASP A 180 -16.21 1.69 4.74
CA ASP A 180 -17.09 0.55 4.93
C ASP A 180 -16.48 -0.74 4.39
N PRO A 181 -16.72 -1.90 5.03
CA PRO A 181 -16.33 -3.19 4.48
C PRO A 181 -17.15 -3.50 3.22
N ALA A 182 -16.48 -3.92 2.14
CA ALA A 182 -17.13 -4.21 0.86
C ALA A 182 -17.05 -5.68 0.45
N ALA A 183 -15.93 -6.36 0.73
CA ALA A 183 -15.69 -7.75 0.35
C ALA A 183 -14.64 -8.40 1.26
N VAL A 184 -14.58 -9.72 1.18
CA VAL A 184 -13.50 -10.55 1.75
C VAL A 184 -12.76 -11.19 0.58
N GLU A 185 -11.46 -11.07 0.54
CA GLU A 185 -10.59 -11.67 -0.47
C GLU A 185 -10.44 -13.19 -0.22
N PRO A 186 -9.99 -13.97 -1.22
CA PRO A 186 -9.85 -15.42 -1.07
C PRO A 186 -8.87 -15.84 0.05
N ASP A 187 -7.86 -15.02 0.35
CA ASP A 187 -6.92 -15.21 1.46
C ASP A 187 -7.46 -14.78 2.83
N GLY A 188 -8.70 -14.24 2.87
CA GLY A 188 -9.34 -13.71 4.05
C GLY A 188 -9.15 -12.22 4.27
N GLY A 189 -8.38 -11.53 3.44
CA GLY A 189 -8.20 -10.09 3.46
C GLY A 189 -9.53 -9.35 3.37
N LEU A 190 -9.66 -8.24 4.09
CA LEU A 190 -10.86 -7.41 4.07
C LEU A 190 -10.66 -6.22 3.13
N ILE A 191 -11.51 -6.12 2.11
CA ILE A 191 -11.58 -4.91 1.28
C ILE A 191 -12.45 -3.88 1.97
N MET A 192 -11.88 -2.69 2.17
CA MET A 192 -12.58 -1.53 2.69
C MET A 192 -12.66 -0.41 1.65
N VAL A 193 -13.78 0.28 1.59
CA VAL A 193 -14.08 1.28 0.55
C VAL A 193 -14.55 2.60 1.15
N LEU A 194 -14.25 3.70 0.47
CA LEU A 194 -14.75 5.03 0.80
C LEU A 194 -15.25 5.72 -0.47
N SER A 195 -16.53 6.12 -0.48
CA SER A 195 -17.09 6.96 -1.55
C SER A 195 -16.50 8.38 -1.46
N LEU A 196 -16.22 8.96 -2.62
CA LEU A 196 -15.69 10.33 -2.75
C LEU A 196 -16.68 11.31 -3.40
N ILE A 197 -17.84 10.78 -3.78
CA ILE A 197 -18.97 11.55 -4.33
C ILE A 197 -20.08 11.74 -3.30
#